data_49bc2c2955ff4bda5542c8cd8b299bc8
#
_entry.id   49bc2c2955ff4bda5542c8cd8b299bc8
#
_cell.length_a   1.000
_cell.length_b   1.000
_cell.length_c   1.000
_cell.angle_alpha   90.00
_cell.angle_beta   90.00
_cell.angle_gamma   90.00
#
_symmetry.space_group_name_H-M   'P 1'
#
loop_
_entity.id
_entity.type
_entity.pdbx_description
1 polymer ?
#
loop_
_entity_poly.entity_id
_entity_poly.type
_entity_poly.pdbx_seq_one_letter_code
_entity_poly.pdbx_strand_id
1 'polypeptide(L)'
;MIATNFHTRIQPQLSPEKISYNTPLLFIGSCFTENIGHIMQDLKFQTRINPHGILYNPFSINETLQSFLLQKKFETNDLHFFNEKYISFRHHGRFSDSNAEKCLTQINESQEKAIRFLENAEFLILTFGTAYVYEW
;
A
#
# COMPACT_ATOMS: atom_id res chain seq x y z
N MET A 1 -2.30 9.83 -47.37
CA MET A 1 -1.39 9.62 -46.23
C MET A 1 -2.19 9.02 -45.11
N ILE A 2 -1.94 7.77 -44.73
CA ILE A 2 -2.58 7.12 -43.58
C ILE A 2 -1.87 7.67 -42.36
N ALA A 3 -2.57 8.45 -41.56
CA ALA A 3 -2.07 8.91 -40.25
C ALA A 3 -1.90 7.69 -39.35
N THR A 4 -0.68 7.21 -39.22
CA THR A 4 -0.33 6.16 -38.26
C THR A 4 -0.46 6.75 -36.84
N ASN A 5 -1.58 6.46 -36.18
CA ASN A 5 -1.71 6.75 -34.74
C ASN A 5 -0.79 5.80 -33.97
N PHE A 6 0.31 6.32 -33.44
CA PHE A 6 1.25 5.58 -32.57
C PHE A 6 0.75 5.35 -31.14
N HIS A 7 -0.50 5.66 -30.83
CA HIS A 7 -1.12 5.44 -29.53
C HIS A 7 -2.54 4.89 -29.67
N THR A 8 -2.90 4.02 -28.77
CA THR A 8 -4.27 3.53 -28.63
C THR A 8 -5.09 4.55 -27.85
N ARG A 9 -6.16 5.05 -28.45
CA ARG A 9 -7.12 5.92 -27.72
C ARG A 9 -8.02 5.05 -26.85
N ILE A 10 -7.96 5.30 -25.54
CA ILE A 10 -8.85 4.67 -24.59
C ILE A 10 -9.93 5.72 -24.23
N GLN A 11 -11.19 5.33 -24.33
CA GLN A 11 -12.32 6.12 -23.85
C GLN A 11 -12.83 5.46 -22.55
N PRO A 12 -12.38 5.90 -21.37
CA PRO A 12 -12.84 5.32 -20.12
C PRO A 12 -14.32 5.63 -19.94
N GLN A 13 -15.06 4.64 -19.45
CA GLN A 13 -16.41 4.89 -18.97
C GLN A 13 -16.34 5.71 -17.68
N LEU A 14 -17.19 6.72 -17.58
CA LEU A 14 -17.30 7.49 -16.34
C LEU A 14 -17.87 6.60 -15.24
N SER A 15 -17.20 6.56 -14.10
CA SER A 15 -17.76 5.94 -12.90
C SER A 15 -18.97 6.76 -12.42
N PRO A 16 -20.06 6.10 -11.99
CA PRO A 16 -21.14 6.77 -11.28
C PRO A 16 -20.65 7.41 -9.97
N GLU A 17 -19.71 6.77 -9.31
CA GLU A 17 -19.07 7.26 -8.09
C GLU A 17 -17.98 8.27 -8.41
N LYS A 18 -18.03 9.41 -7.76
CA LYS A 18 -17.07 10.51 -7.94
C LYS A 18 -16.21 10.68 -6.72
N ILE A 19 -14.91 10.82 -6.96
CA ILE A 19 -13.94 11.17 -5.93
C ILE A 19 -13.88 12.68 -5.78
N SER A 20 -14.00 13.17 -4.57
CA SER A 20 -13.88 14.58 -4.17
C SER A 20 -12.68 14.76 -3.22
N TYR A 21 -12.34 16.00 -2.89
CA TYR A 21 -11.29 16.29 -1.91
C TYR A 21 -11.58 15.74 -0.50
N ASN A 22 -12.85 15.53 -0.16
CA ASN A 22 -13.29 15.01 1.13
C ASN A 22 -13.43 13.48 1.15
N THR A 23 -13.26 12.83 0.02
CA THR A 23 -13.39 11.38 -0.12
C THR A 23 -12.11 10.70 0.37
N PRO A 24 -12.13 9.88 1.45
CA PRO A 24 -10.94 9.21 1.94
C PRO A 24 -10.57 8.01 1.06
N LEU A 25 -9.33 7.98 0.59
CA LEU A 25 -8.80 7.01 -0.37
C LEU A 25 -7.66 6.21 0.26
N LEU A 26 -7.84 4.90 0.39
CA LEU A 26 -6.77 3.99 0.80
C LEU A 26 -6.11 3.36 -0.43
N PHE A 27 -4.82 3.57 -0.59
CA PHE A 27 -3.99 3.05 -1.67
C PHE A 27 -3.10 1.92 -1.15
N ILE A 28 -3.15 0.74 -1.78
CA ILE A 28 -2.28 -0.39 -1.46
C ILE A 28 -1.79 -1.03 -2.77
N GLY A 29 -0.49 -1.21 -2.90
CA GLY A 29 0.08 -1.92 -4.05
C GLY A 29 1.46 -1.45 -4.46
N SER A 30 1.68 -1.42 -5.78
CA SER A 30 2.96 -1.20 -6.41
C SER A 30 3.46 0.25 -6.29
N CYS A 31 4.67 0.51 -6.81
CA CYS A 31 5.21 1.86 -6.92
C CYS A 31 4.32 2.81 -7.76
N PHE A 32 3.52 2.28 -8.70
CA PHE A 32 2.53 3.08 -9.42
C PHE A 32 1.49 3.67 -8.44
N THR A 33 0.94 2.84 -7.57
CA THR A 33 0.02 3.27 -6.51
C THR A 33 0.64 4.33 -5.61
N GLU A 34 1.90 4.13 -5.21
CA GLU A 34 2.61 5.08 -4.37
C GLU A 34 2.74 6.45 -5.05
N ASN A 35 3.16 6.46 -6.32
CA ASN A 35 3.31 7.70 -7.09
C ASN A 35 1.98 8.44 -7.30
N ILE A 36 0.93 7.72 -7.73
CA ILE A 36 -0.39 8.33 -7.92
C ILE A 36 -0.97 8.83 -6.59
N GLY A 37 -0.83 8.04 -5.53
CA GLY A 37 -1.28 8.43 -4.20
C GLY A 37 -0.61 9.71 -3.71
N HIS A 38 0.71 9.86 -3.90
CA HIS A 38 1.43 11.08 -3.54
C HIS A 38 1.01 12.28 -4.37
N ILE A 39 0.82 12.13 -5.69
CA ILE A 39 0.27 13.21 -6.54
C ILE A 39 -1.10 13.67 -6.00
N MET A 40 -1.98 12.74 -5.66
CA MET A 40 -3.28 13.08 -5.08
C MET A 40 -3.15 13.75 -3.71
N GLN A 41 -2.20 13.31 -2.88
CA GLN A 41 -1.92 13.93 -1.60
C GLN A 41 -1.43 15.38 -1.76
N ASP A 42 -0.55 15.64 -2.72
CA ASP A 42 -0.05 16.99 -3.05
C ASP A 42 -1.19 17.89 -3.53
N LEU A 43 -2.15 17.32 -4.27
CA LEU A 43 -3.38 17.96 -4.69
C LEU A 43 -4.43 18.09 -3.56
N LYS A 44 -4.08 17.71 -2.31
CA LYS A 44 -4.91 17.84 -1.10
C LYS A 44 -6.10 16.90 -0.99
N PHE A 45 -6.09 15.77 -1.72
CA PHE A 45 -7.03 14.69 -1.46
C PHE A 45 -6.69 13.98 -0.14
N GLN A 46 -7.71 13.43 0.51
CA GLN A 46 -7.52 12.63 1.72
C GLN A 46 -7.03 11.23 1.35
N THR A 47 -5.73 10.98 1.50
CA THR A 47 -5.12 9.72 1.08
C THR A 47 -4.35 9.05 2.20
N ARG A 48 -4.41 7.73 2.26
CA ARG A 48 -3.48 6.87 2.98
C ARG A 48 -2.81 5.93 1.98
N ILE A 49 -1.48 5.93 1.95
CA ILE A 49 -0.72 5.31 0.87
C ILE A 49 0.20 4.24 1.43
N ASN A 50 0.10 3.01 0.91
CA ASN A 50 0.98 1.89 1.18
C ASN A 50 1.38 1.76 2.65
N PRO A 51 0.46 1.47 3.57
CA PRO A 51 0.76 1.40 5.01
C PRO A 51 1.82 0.37 5.38
N HIS A 52 1.93 -0.74 4.64
CA HIS A 52 3.00 -1.74 4.78
C HIS A 52 4.18 -1.49 3.82
N GLY A 53 4.14 -0.37 3.08
CA GLY A 53 5.05 -0.09 2.00
C GLY A 53 4.61 -0.67 0.66
N ILE A 54 5.48 -0.57 -0.35
CA ILE A 54 5.19 -1.06 -1.69
C ILE A 54 5.05 -2.59 -1.66
N LEU A 55 3.94 -3.09 -2.21
CA LEU A 55 3.63 -4.50 -2.37
C LEU A 55 3.24 -4.77 -3.82
N TYR A 56 3.72 -5.87 -4.39
CA TYR A 56 3.54 -6.13 -5.82
C TYR A 56 2.55 -7.26 -6.12
N ASN A 57 2.38 -8.22 -5.23
CA ASN A 57 1.61 -9.42 -5.50
C ASN A 57 0.29 -9.47 -4.71
N PRO A 58 -0.75 -10.14 -5.26
CA PRO A 58 -2.05 -10.22 -4.60
C PRO A 58 -2.02 -10.88 -3.22
N PHE A 59 -1.12 -11.85 -3.01
CA PHE A 59 -0.99 -12.55 -1.73
C PHE A 59 -0.56 -11.59 -0.62
N SER A 60 0.52 -10.82 -0.83
CA SER A 60 1.00 -9.84 0.16
C SER A 60 -0.02 -8.73 0.43
N ILE A 61 -0.78 -8.30 -0.58
CA ILE A 61 -1.85 -7.33 -0.42
C ILE A 61 -3.00 -7.93 0.42
N ASN A 62 -3.38 -9.18 0.15
CA ASN A 62 -4.39 -9.87 0.96
C ASN A 62 -3.96 -10.03 2.42
N GLU A 63 -2.71 -10.44 2.68
CA GLU A 63 -2.14 -10.52 4.03
C GLU A 63 -2.20 -9.17 4.76
N THR A 64 -1.91 -8.07 4.05
CA THR A 64 -2.02 -6.72 4.58
C THR A 64 -3.46 -6.38 4.97
N LEU A 65 -4.42 -6.60 4.08
CA LEU A 65 -5.84 -6.35 4.35
C LEU A 65 -6.36 -7.21 5.50
N GLN A 66 -5.99 -8.49 5.54
CA GLN A 66 -6.34 -9.36 6.66
C GLN A 66 -5.78 -8.86 7.98
N SER A 67 -4.52 -8.37 7.99
CA SER A 67 -3.91 -7.82 9.19
C SER A 67 -4.66 -6.59 9.73
N PHE A 68 -5.23 -5.76 8.84
CA PHE A 68 -6.07 -4.63 9.23
C PHE A 68 -7.41 -5.09 9.82
N LEU A 69 -8.09 -6.03 9.13
CA LEU A 69 -9.38 -6.56 9.60
C LEU A 69 -9.27 -7.26 10.95
N LEU A 70 -8.17 -7.99 11.17
CA LEU A 70 -7.88 -8.68 12.43
C LEU A 70 -7.25 -7.76 13.49
N GLN A 71 -7.05 -6.48 13.18
CA GLN A 71 -6.37 -5.50 14.02
C GLN A 71 -5.05 -6.04 14.59
N LYS A 72 -4.29 -6.76 13.73
CA LYS A 72 -3.07 -7.44 14.16
C LYS A 72 -2.06 -6.44 14.73
N LYS A 73 -1.54 -6.74 15.93
CA LYS A 73 -0.34 -6.13 16.48
C LYS A 73 0.85 -7.02 16.16
N PHE A 74 1.88 -6.46 15.53
CA PHE A 74 3.12 -7.16 15.24
C PHE A 74 4.01 -7.19 16.47
N GLU A 75 4.71 -8.32 16.64
CA GLU A 75 5.58 -8.61 17.78
C GLU A 75 6.99 -8.97 17.33
N THR A 76 7.91 -9.12 18.27
CA THR A 76 9.32 -9.46 17.95
C THR A 76 9.45 -10.74 17.14
N ASN A 77 8.55 -11.71 17.35
CA ASN A 77 8.52 -12.98 16.59
C ASN A 77 8.09 -12.80 15.11
N ASP A 78 7.52 -11.66 14.75
CA ASP A 78 7.21 -11.30 13.35
C ASP A 78 8.42 -10.69 12.62
N LEU A 79 9.54 -10.48 13.33
CA LEU A 79 10.76 -9.92 12.78
C LEU A 79 11.84 -11.00 12.56
N HIS A 80 12.67 -10.75 11.56
CA HIS A 80 13.85 -11.56 11.24
C HIS A 80 15.08 -10.65 11.24
N PHE A 81 16.21 -11.17 11.76
CA PHE A 81 17.47 -10.44 11.72
C PHE A 81 18.26 -10.84 10.47
N PHE A 82 18.51 -9.86 9.59
CA PHE A 82 19.22 -10.06 8.34
C PHE A 82 20.02 -8.81 7.95
N ASN A 83 21.28 -9.00 7.55
CA ASN A 83 22.18 -7.90 7.19
C ASN A 83 22.17 -6.75 8.20
N GLU A 84 22.44 -7.07 9.47
CA GLU A 84 22.54 -6.12 10.59
C GLU A 84 21.26 -5.30 10.87
N LYS A 85 20.11 -5.73 10.34
CA LYS A 85 18.81 -5.09 10.53
C LYS A 85 17.73 -6.11 10.88
N TYR A 86 16.75 -5.64 11.63
CA TYR A 86 15.49 -6.33 11.80
C TYR A 86 14.57 -5.98 10.64
N ILE A 87 14.03 -7.01 10.00
CA ILE A 87 13.14 -6.93 8.84
C ILE A 87 11.84 -7.68 9.13
N SER A 88 10.78 -7.34 8.43
CA SER A 88 9.55 -8.12 8.39
C SER A 88 9.25 -8.50 6.94
N PHE A 89 8.97 -9.78 6.68
CA PHE A 89 8.59 -10.23 5.34
C PHE A 89 7.22 -9.72 4.87
N ARG A 90 6.44 -9.15 5.78
CA ARG A 90 5.12 -8.56 5.50
C ARG A 90 5.18 -7.06 5.19
N HIS A 91 6.38 -6.46 5.32
CA HIS A 91 6.57 -5.03 5.17
C HIS A 91 7.72 -4.72 4.21
N HIS A 92 7.59 -3.63 3.50
CA HIS A 92 8.68 -3.12 2.65
C HIS A 92 9.92 -2.79 3.49
N GLY A 93 11.10 -2.94 2.89
CA GLY A 93 12.39 -2.72 3.56
C GLY A 93 12.57 -1.33 4.20
N ARG A 94 11.73 -0.36 3.88
CA ARG A 94 11.74 0.97 4.53
C ARG A 94 11.41 0.94 6.03
N PHE A 95 10.80 -0.15 6.52
CA PHE A 95 10.52 -0.36 7.94
C PHE A 95 11.66 -1.04 8.69
N SER A 96 12.71 -1.47 7.98
CA SER A 96 13.86 -2.14 8.59
C SER A 96 14.69 -1.19 9.43
N ASP A 97 15.12 -1.64 10.60
CA ASP A 97 15.99 -0.88 11.50
C ASP A 97 17.00 -1.81 12.18
N SER A 98 18.16 -1.30 12.58
CA SER A 98 19.14 -2.04 13.40
C SER A 98 18.63 -2.34 14.82
N ASN A 99 17.61 -1.63 15.26
CA ASN A 99 16.95 -1.81 16.54
C ASN A 99 15.56 -2.43 16.34
N ALA A 100 15.30 -3.59 16.94
CA ALA A 100 14.05 -4.33 16.83
C ALA A 100 12.84 -3.51 17.33
N GLU A 101 13.00 -2.78 18.43
CA GLU A 101 11.93 -1.99 19.03
C GLU A 101 11.52 -0.83 18.11
N LYS A 102 12.48 -0.15 17.48
CA LYS A 102 12.20 0.89 16.49
C LYS A 102 11.49 0.33 15.26
N CYS A 103 11.98 -0.81 14.75
CA CYS A 103 11.33 -1.50 13.62
C CYS A 103 9.87 -1.81 13.95
N LEU A 104 9.58 -2.42 15.10
CA LEU A 104 8.23 -2.74 15.56
C LEU A 104 7.36 -1.49 15.76
N THR A 105 7.93 -0.44 16.35
CA THR A 105 7.22 0.81 16.57
C THR A 105 6.74 1.40 15.25
N GLN A 106 7.63 1.51 14.25
CA GLN A 106 7.28 2.02 12.92
C GLN A 106 6.19 1.18 12.24
N ILE A 107 6.31 -0.14 12.31
CA ILE A 107 5.33 -1.07 11.76
C ILE A 107 3.96 -0.88 12.42
N ASN A 108 3.92 -0.95 13.75
CA ASN A 108 2.67 -0.89 14.50
C ASN A 108 2.00 0.49 14.42
N GLU A 109 2.76 1.58 14.43
CA GLU A 109 2.20 2.91 14.20
C GLU A 109 1.57 3.06 12.82
N SER A 110 2.24 2.52 11.77
CA SER A 110 1.69 2.55 10.42
C SER A 110 0.43 1.70 10.30
N GLN A 111 0.45 0.52 10.91
CA GLN A 111 -0.69 -0.40 11.00
C GLN A 111 -1.90 0.28 11.66
N GLU A 112 -1.71 0.84 12.84
CA GLU A 112 -2.78 1.48 13.60
C GLU A 112 -3.41 2.66 12.85
N LYS A 113 -2.56 3.51 12.23
CA LYS A 113 -3.03 4.61 11.40
C LYS A 113 -3.82 4.12 10.17
N ALA A 114 -3.43 2.97 9.59
CA ALA A 114 -4.13 2.38 8.46
C ALA A 114 -5.49 1.80 8.87
N ILE A 115 -5.57 1.11 9.99
CA ILE A 115 -6.81 0.55 10.54
C ILE A 115 -7.82 1.68 10.78
N ARG A 116 -7.42 2.73 11.50
CA ARG A 116 -8.30 3.89 11.74
C ARG A 116 -8.74 4.58 10.46
N PHE A 117 -7.87 4.66 9.45
CA PHE A 117 -8.20 5.27 8.17
C PHE A 117 -9.18 4.40 7.39
N LEU A 118 -9.00 3.07 7.43
CA LEU A 118 -9.86 2.11 6.72
C LEU A 118 -11.32 2.17 7.19
N GLU A 119 -11.57 2.46 8.48
CA GLU A 119 -12.92 2.59 9.04
C GLU A 119 -13.76 3.66 8.33
N ASN A 120 -13.10 4.67 7.74
CA ASN A 120 -13.75 5.79 7.06
C ASN A 120 -13.45 5.82 5.56
N ALA A 121 -12.66 4.91 5.05
CA ALA A 121 -12.28 4.88 3.64
C ALA A 121 -13.49 4.57 2.75
N GLU A 122 -13.75 5.44 1.77
CA GLU A 122 -14.81 5.24 0.77
C GLU A 122 -14.30 4.45 -0.44
N PHE A 123 -13.02 4.58 -0.77
CA PHE A 123 -12.39 3.84 -1.87
C PHE A 123 -11.12 3.13 -1.41
N LEU A 124 -11.01 1.88 -1.83
CA LEU A 124 -9.80 1.08 -1.74
C LEU A 124 -9.24 0.90 -3.15
N ILE A 125 -8.05 1.46 -3.39
CA ILE A 125 -7.38 1.41 -4.69
C ILE A 125 -6.24 0.42 -4.60
N LEU A 126 -6.35 -0.68 -5.37
CA LEU A 126 -5.38 -1.75 -5.39
C LEU A 126 -4.66 -1.79 -6.74
N THR A 127 -3.33 -1.92 -6.72
CA THR A 127 -2.56 -2.21 -7.94
C THR A 127 -1.61 -3.37 -7.74
N PHE A 128 -1.58 -4.24 -8.73
CA PHE A 128 -0.75 -5.43 -8.75
C PHE A 128 0.38 -5.24 -9.75
N GLY A 129 1.59 -5.68 -9.39
CA GLY A 129 2.76 -5.60 -10.27
C GLY A 129 3.23 -6.97 -10.75
N THR A 130 2.95 -8.02 -9.99
CA THR A 130 3.33 -9.40 -10.32
C THR A 130 2.43 -10.41 -9.60
N ALA A 131 2.35 -11.63 -10.14
CA ALA A 131 1.71 -12.76 -9.48
C ALA A 131 2.72 -13.69 -8.75
N TYR A 132 4.01 -13.42 -8.88
CA TYR A 132 5.04 -14.23 -8.23
C TYR A 132 5.12 -13.92 -6.72
N VAL A 133 5.25 -14.99 -5.94
CA VAL A 133 5.39 -14.96 -4.47
C VAL A 133 6.64 -15.76 -4.11
N TYR A 134 7.39 -15.30 -3.12
CA TYR A 134 8.45 -16.08 -2.51
C TYR A 134 7.88 -16.87 -1.34
N GLU A 135 8.15 -18.17 -1.32
CA GLU A 135 7.81 -19.07 -0.20
C GLU A 135 9.10 -19.45 0.54
N TRP A 136 9.00 -19.66 1.85
CA TRP A 136 10.07 -20.10 2.74
C TRP A 136 9.82 -21.52 3.21
#